data_3821555e3656b5b83da32f92fc51ce34
#
_entry.id   3821555e3656b5b83da32f92fc51ce34
#
_cell.length_a   1.000
_cell.length_b   1.000
_cell.length_c   1.000
_cell.angle_alpha   90.00
_cell.angle_beta   90.00
_cell.angle_gamma   90.00
#
_symmetry.space_group_name_H-M   'P 1'
#
loop_
_entity.id
_entity.type
_entity.pdbx_description
1 polymer ?
#
loop_
_entity_poly.entity_id
_entity_poly.type
_entity_poly.pdbx_seq_one_letter_code
_entity_poly.pdbx_strand_id
1 'polypeptide(L)'
;QNWFDLGVDGSIIAKAFDYIQLRLPIAYSDYYDIALKSRPALSKTKPQAALNTNVSKSFAMAISRQESAWNPQAQSSANARGLMQLLPSTAKVTADNAKLPYAGEADLFKPLNNILLGTAHLAELNAKYPNNRILIASAYNAGAHRVEKWLARANGKLEMDEFVASIPFYETRGYVQNVLTYDFYYQILQEKEDPQTFSNEEYDRLY
;
A
#
# COMPACT_ATOMS: atom_id res chain seq x y z
N GLN A 1 1.75 3.53 24.82
CA GLN A 1 0.65 3.85 23.90
C GLN A 1 1.27 4.60 22.72
N ASN A 2 1.14 4.07 21.51
CA ASN A 2 1.71 4.68 20.31
C ASN A 2 0.76 5.77 19.81
N TRP A 3 1.17 7.03 19.91
CA TRP A 3 0.41 8.22 19.53
C TRP A 3 0.73 8.71 18.12
N PHE A 4 1.00 7.78 17.20
CA PHE A 4 1.45 8.11 15.84
C PHE A 4 0.41 8.92 15.05
N ASP A 5 -0.86 8.54 15.16
CA ASP A 5 -1.99 9.25 14.57
C ASP A 5 -2.12 10.69 15.08
N LEU A 6 -2.01 10.88 16.39
CA LEU A 6 -2.05 12.22 17.01
C LEU A 6 -0.87 13.09 16.56
N GLY A 7 0.32 12.51 16.37
CA GLY A 7 1.48 13.21 15.84
C GLY A 7 1.25 13.71 14.42
N VAL A 8 0.68 12.85 13.57
CA VAL A 8 0.33 13.20 12.19
C VAL A 8 -0.73 14.30 12.16
N ASP A 9 -1.85 14.12 12.85
CA ASP A 9 -2.96 15.08 12.87
C ASP A 9 -2.51 16.41 13.47
N GLY A 10 -1.76 16.39 14.57
CA GLY A 10 -1.21 17.57 15.19
C GLY A 10 -0.28 18.35 14.26
N SER A 11 0.57 17.66 13.49
CA SER A 11 1.47 18.30 12.52
C SER A 11 0.71 18.95 11.36
N ILE A 12 -0.41 18.37 10.94
CA ILE A 12 -1.28 18.92 9.90
C ILE A 12 -1.99 20.17 10.42
N ILE A 13 -2.61 20.08 11.60
CA ILE A 13 -3.34 21.20 12.22
C ILE A 13 -2.40 22.38 12.50
N ALA A 14 -1.21 22.10 13.02
CA ALA A 14 -0.19 23.12 13.31
C ALA A 14 0.51 23.66 12.05
N LYS A 15 0.23 23.10 10.86
CA LYS A 15 0.95 23.38 9.61
C LYS A 15 2.48 23.22 9.74
N ALA A 16 2.90 22.30 10.61
CA ALA A 16 4.30 22.00 10.89
C ALA A 16 4.89 21.11 9.78
N PHE A 17 4.94 21.64 8.55
CA PHE A 17 5.29 20.86 7.35
C PHE A 17 6.76 20.44 7.31
N ASP A 18 7.64 21.15 8.03
CA ASP A 18 9.06 20.85 8.10
C ASP A 18 9.39 19.68 9.03
N TYR A 19 8.45 19.27 9.89
CA TYR A 19 8.63 18.16 10.82
C TYR A 19 8.22 16.84 10.18
N ILE A 20 9.03 16.37 9.22
CA ILE A 20 8.70 15.19 8.42
C ILE A 20 8.49 13.92 9.26
N GLN A 21 9.25 13.77 10.35
CA GLN A 21 9.14 12.61 11.25
C GLN A 21 7.82 12.56 12.01
N LEU A 22 7.17 13.69 12.25
CA LEU A 22 5.82 13.73 12.82
C LEU A 22 4.77 13.39 11.76
N ARG A 23 4.97 13.83 10.53
CA ARG A 23 4.04 13.58 9.43
C ARG A 23 4.14 12.18 8.86
N LEU A 24 5.34 11.61 8.90
CA LEU A 24 5.70 10.29 8.40
C LEU A 24 6.45 9.50 9.48
N PRO A 25 5.80 9.19 10.62
CA PRO A 25 6.45 8.42 11.66
C PRO A 25 6.77 7.00 11.19
N ILE A 26 7.89 6.44 11.64
CA ILE A 26 8.25 5.02 11.43
C ILE A 26 7.42 4.17 12.40
N ALA A 27 6.12 4.13 12.16
CA ALA A 27 5.17 3.48 13.05
C ALA A 27 5.11 1.96 12.81
N TYR A 28 4.96 1.18 13.88
CA TYR A 28 4.81 -0.28 13.84
C TYR A 28 5.88 -1.01 13.01
N SER A 29 7.10 -0.46 12.95
CA SER A 29 8.23 -0.95 12.13
C SER A 29 8.43 -2.46 12.23
N ASP A 30 8.46 -2.99 13.46
CA ASP A 30 8.67 -4.41 13.71
C ASP A 30 7.53 -5.30 13.16
N TYR A 31 6.29 -4.79 13.14
CA TYR A 31 5.15 -5.53 12.57
C TYR A 31 5.27 -5.66 11.05
N TYR A 32 5.77 -4.64 10.37
CA TYR A 32 6.09 -4.75 8.94
C TYR A 32 7.24 -5.71 8.68
N ASP A 33 8.28 -5.71 9.52
CA ASP A 33 9.38 -6.67 9.41
C ASP A 33 8.88 -8.10 9.58
N ILE A 34 8.00 -8.36 10.55
CA ILE A 34 7.35 -9.64 10.74
C ILE A 34 6.51 -10.00 9.50
N ALA A 35 5.64 -9.10 9.07
CA ALA A 35 4.70 -9.36 7.98
C ALA A 35 5.39 -9.61 6.64
N LEU A 36 6.48 -8.93 6.35
CA LEU A 36 7.23 -9.05 5.09
C LEU A 36 8.21 -10.23 5.09
N LYS A 37 8.72 -10.66 6.26
CA LYS A 37 9.59 -11.83 6.40
C LYS A 37 8.82 -13.15 6.47
N SER A 38 7.60 -13.14 7.00
CA SER A 38 6.82 -14.35 7.32
C SER A 38 6.17 -15.02 6.11
N ARG A 39 6.49 -14.62 4.89
CA ARG A 39 5.85 -15.21 3.71
C ARG A 39 6.61 -16.41 3.20
N PRO A 40 6.14 -17.65 3.48
CA PRO A 40 6.50 -18.78 2.64
C PRO A 40 5.98 -18.49 1.22
N ALA A 41 6.76 -18.87 0.22
CA ALA A 41 6.34 -18.79 -1.17
C ALA A 41 4.91 -19.34 -1.30
N LEU A 42 3.95 -18.51 -1.70
CA LEU A 42 2.52 -18.82 -1.80
C LEU A 42 2.18 -19.87 -2.88
N SER A 43 3.16 -20.59 -3.39
CA SER A 43 2.96 -21.61 -4.42
C SER A 43 3.74 -22.87 -4.15
N LYS A 44 3.06 -23.87 -3.56
CA LYS A 44 3.53 -25.27 -3.62
C LYS A 44 3.16 -25.98 -4.94
N THR A 45 2.47 -25.33 -5.87
CA THR A 45 1.87 -26.02 -7.05
C THR A 45 2.39 -25.57 -8.41
N LYS A 46 3.30 -24.60 -8.49
CA LYS A 46 4.04 -24.28 -9.73
C LYS A 46 5.47 -23.90 -9.41
N PRO A 47 6.48 -24.65 -9.92
CA PRO A 47 7.89 -24.29 -9.77
C PRO A 47 8.28 -23.07 -10.64
N GLN A 48 7.34 -22.37 -11.19
CA GLN A 48 7.58 -21.25 -12.08
C GLN A 48 7.09 -19.96 -11.42
N ALA A 49 8.03 -19.12 -11.15
CA ALA A 49 7.96 -17.85 -10.45
C ALA A 49 7.96 -18.06 -8.92
N ALA A 50 9.14 -17.97 -8.32
CA ALA A 50 9.21 -17.28 -7.04
C ALA A 50 8.42 -15.98 -7.24
N LEU A 51 7.17 -15.95 -6.75
CA LEU A 51 6.38 -14.75 -6.75
C LEU A 51 7.23 -13.72 -6.03
N ASN A 52 7.74 -12.78 -6.80
CA ASN A 52 8.53 -11.68 -6.30
C ASN A 52 7.59 -10.90 -5.39
N THR A 53 7.49 -11.34 -4.14
CA THR A 53 6.63 -10.74 -3.12
C THR A 53 7.26 -9.44 -2.60
N ASN A 54 8.13 -8.80 -3.40
CA ASN A 54 8.90 -7.63 -3.07
C ASN A 54 8.04 -6.36 -2.94
N VAL A 55 7.07 -6.45 -2.05
CA VAL A 55 6.50 -5.24 -1.48
C VAL A 55 7.53 -4.69 -0.52
N SER A 56 8.07 -3.51 -0.82
CA SER A 56 9.00 -2.85 0.09
C SER A 56 8.30 -2.40 1.36
N LYS A 57 9.05 -2.35 2.46
CA LYS A 57 8.55 -1.85 3.75
C LYS A 57 8.10 -0.39 3.63
N SER A 58 8.88 0.43 2.93
CA SER A 58 8.56 1.83 2.68
C SER A 58 7.23 2.00 1.96
N PHE A 59 6.98 1.22 0.91
CA PHE A 59 5.72 1.27 0.16
C PHE A 59 4.52 0.80 0.99
N ALA A 60 4.64 -0.28 1.75
CA ALA A 60 3.58 -0.75 2.64
C ALA A 60 3.25 0.29 3.74
N MET A 61 4.28 0.95 4.29
CA MET A 61 4.09 2.05 5.24
C MET A 61 3.44 3.27 4.59
N ALA A 62 3.79 3.59 3.34
CA ALA A 62 3.17 4.67 2.58
C ALA A 62 1.66 4.45 2.38
N ILE A 63 1.26 3.22 2.06
CA ILE A 63 -0.16 2.83 1.99
C ILE A 63 -0.86 3.09 3.33
N SER A 64 -0.31 2.59 4.44
CA SER A 64 -0.92 2.81 5.77
C SER A 64 -1.02 4.28 6.15
N ARG A 65 0.02 5.07 5.82
CA ARG A 65 -0.01 6.52 6.03
C ARG A 65 -1.13 7.20 5.26
N GLN A 66 -1.34 6.80 4.02
CA GLN A 66 -2.41 7.34 3.16
C GLN A 66 -3.80 6.89 3.63
N GLU A 67 -3.93 5.64 4.06
CA GLU A 67 -5.22 5.04 4.39
C GLU A 67 -5.79 5.52 5.73
N SER A 68 -4.96 5.63 6.76
CA SER A 68 -5.45 5.87 8.13
C SER A 68 -4.71 6.97 8.88
N ALA A 69 -3.67 7.58 8.30
CA ALA A 69 -2.75 8.44 9.05
C ALA A 69 -2.24 7.78 10.36
N TRP A 70 -2.08 6.47 10.35
CA TRP A 70 -1.65 5.64 11.48
C TRP A 70 -2.69 5.43 12.59
N ASN A 71 -3.96 5.76 12.34
CA ASN A 71 -5.04 5.47 13.29
C ASN A 71 -5.48 4.00 13.18
N PRO A 72 -5.18 3.14 14.17
CA PRO A 72 -5.55 1.73 14.13
C PRO A 72 -7.05 1.49 14.27
N GLN A 73 -7.81 2.49 14.74
CA GLN A 73 -9.26 2.43 14.92
C GLN A 73 -10.01 3.12 13.76
N ALA A 74 -9.31 3.50 12.69
CA ALA A 74 -9.94 4.13 11.54
C ALA A 74 -10.97 3.19 10.89
N GLN A 75 -12.13 3.75 10.58
CA GLN A 75 -13.19 3.07 9.83
C GLN A 75 -13.79 4.03 8.82
N SER A 76 -13.84 3.63 7.55
CA SER A 76 -14.45 4.41 6.50
C SER A 76 -15.97 4.18 6.40
N SER A 77 -16.65 5.06 5.67
CA SER A 77 -18.08 4.89 5.35
C SER A 77 -18.36 3.60 4.55
N ALA A 78 -17.38 3.11 3.80
CA ALA A 78 -17.45 1.84 3.08
C ALA A 78 -17.11 0.61 3.94
N ASN A 79 -16.93 0.79 5.26
CA ASN A 79 -16.58 -0.27 6.21
C ASN A 79 -15.15 -0.82 6.04
N ALA A 80 -14.24 -0.07 5.41
CA ALA A 80 -12.81 -0.38 5.46
C ALA A 80 -12.25 -0.06 6.85
N ARG A 81 -11.33 -0.87 7.39
CA ARG A 81 -10.93 -0.83 8.80
C ARG A 81 -9.44 -0.90 9.02
N GLY A 82 -9.00 -0.20 10.05
CA GLY A 82 -7.67 -0.27 10.63
C GLY A 82 -6.60 0.44 9.81
N LEU A 83 -5.34 0.16 10.13
CA LEU A 83 -4.17 0.89 9.59
C LEU A 83 -4.11 0.91 8.07
N MET A 84 -4.40 -0.19 7.40
CA MET A 84 -4.35 -0.34 5.95
C MET A 84 -5.74 -0.33 5.30
N GLN A 85 -6.79 0.06 6.04
CA GLN A 85 -8.17 0.23 5.56
C GLN A 85 -8.67 -0.95 4.71
N LEU A 86 -8.58 -2.16 5.27
CA LEU A 86 -9.08 -3.36 4.60
C LEU A 86 -10.60 -3.48 4.72
N LEU A 87 -11.26 -3.75 3.61
CA LEU A 87 -12.64 -4.23 3.61
C LEU A 87 -12.68 -5.65 4.21
N PRO A 88 -13.67 -5.99 5.05
CA PRO A 88 -13.79 -7.32 5.61
C PRO A 88 -13.84 -8.44 4.57
N SER A 89 -14.49 -8.20 3.43
CA SER A 89 -14.52 -9.15 2.31
C SER A 89 -13.15 -9.38 1.69
N THR A 90 -12.38 -8.31 1.46
CA THR A 90 -11.01 -8.41 0.96
C THR A 90 -10.12 -9.14 1.97
N ALA A 91 -10.20 -8.77 3.25
CA ALA A 91 -9.43 -9.41 4.32
C ALA A 91 -9.68 -10.92 4.39
N LYS A 92 -10.96 -11.34 4.27
CA LYS A 92 -11.33 -12.77 4.28
C LYS A 92 -10.71 -13.52 3.09
N VAL A 93 -10.84 -13.00 1.89
CA VAL A 93 -10.28 -13.62 0.67
C VAL A 93 -8.77 -13.71 0.75
N THR A 94 -8.10 -12.61 1.14
CA THR A 94 -6.65 -12.58 1.30
C THR A 94 -6.18 -13.53 2.40
N ALA A 95 -6.89 -13.62 3.53
CA ALA A 95 -6.57 -14.55 4.60
C ALA A 95 -6.64 -16.02 4.11
N ASP A 96 -7.70 -16.36 3.38
CA ASP A 96 -7.87 -17.70 2.81
C ASP A 96 -6.74 -18.04 1.81
N ASN A 97 -6.40 -17.10 0.92
CA ASN A 97 -5.33 -17.26 -0.07
C ASN A 97 -3.94 -17.38 0.58
N ALA A 98 -3.65 -16.51 1.53
CA ALA A 98 -2.34 -16.43 2.19
C ALA A 98 -2.18 -17.40 3.37
N LYS A 99 -3.24 -18.15 3.72
CA LYS A 99 -3.30 -19.02 4.91
C LYS A 99 -2.97 -18.28 6.21
N LEU A 100 -3.49 -17.06 6.31
CA LEU A 100 -3.38 -16.22 7.50
C LEU A 100 -4.61 -16.34 8.39
N PRO A 101 -4.46 -16.20 9.71
CA PRO A 101 -5.60 -16.18 10.62
C PRO A 101 -6.45 -14.93 10.39
N TYR A 102 -7.78 -15.11 10.40
CA TYR A 102 -8.75 -14.04 10.36
C TYR A 102 -10.01 -14.47 11.13
N ALA A 103 -10.20 -13.95 12.32
CA ALA A 103 -11.32 -14.31 13.19
C ALA A 103 -12.57 -13.44 12.97
N GLY A 104 -12.48 -12.43 12.10
CA GLY A 104 -13.60 -11.54 11.77
C GLY A 104 -13.22 -10.06 11.78
N GLU A 105 -14.20 -9.22 11.56
CA GLU A 105 -14.03 -7.78 11.32
C GLU A 105 -13.30 -7.03 12.45
N ALA A 106 -13.48 -7.44 13.71
CA ALA A 106 -12.80 -6.84 14.85
C ALA A 106 -11.27 -7.04 14.82
N ASP A 107 -10.78 -8.08 14.15
CA ASP A 107 -9.36 -8.32 14.00
C ASP A 107 -8.66 -7.24 13.17
N LEU A 108 -9.40 -6.54 12.31
CA LEU A 108 -8.86 -5.48 11.45
C LEU A 108 -8.48 -4.21 12.23
N PHE A 109 -8.93 -4.07 13.49
CA PHE A 109 -8.47 -2.99 14.37
C PHE A 109 -7.22 -3.35 15.18
N LYS A 110 -6.73 -4.59 15.09
CA LYS A 110 -5.47 -5.02 15.70
C LYS A 110 -4.33 -4.73 14.75
N PRO A 111 -3.35 -3.87 15.12
CA PRO A 111 -2.29 -3.42 14.20
C PRO A 111 -1.56 -4.55 13.49
N LEU A 112 -1.09 -5.56 14.22
CA LEU A 112 -0.35 -6.68 13.62
C LEU A 112 -1.20 -7.46 12.62
N ASN A 113 -2.45 -7.77 12.96
CA ASN A 113 -3.33 -8.54 12.06
C ASN A 113 -3.67 -7.75 10.79
N ASN A 114 -3.94 -6.45 10.95
CA ASN A 114 -4.21 -5.57 9.83
C ASN A 114 -3.01 -5.45 8.88
N ILE A 115 -1.80 -5.27 9.42
CA ILE A 115 -0.54 -5.21 8.65
C ILE A 115 -0.26 -6.55 7.96
N LEU A 116 -0.43 -7.69 8.63
CA LEU A 116 -0.26 -9.02 8.02
C LEU A 116 -1.18 -9.19 6.81
N LEU A 117 -2.47 -8.90 6.96
CA LEU A 117 -3.45 -9.02 5.88
C LEU A 117 -3.24 -7.98 4.78
N GLY A 118 -2.98 -6.72 5.14
CA GLY A 118 -2.77 -5.65 4.19
C GLY A 118 -1.53 -5.85 3.32
N THR A 119 -0.42 -6.27 3.94
CA THR A 119 0.80 -6.61 3.18
C THR A 119 0.62 -7.89 2.34
N ALA A 120 -0.22 -8.85 2.78
CA ALA A 120 -0.59 -10.00 1.96
C ALA A 120 -1.39 -9.57 0.73
N HIS A 121 -2.34 -8.66 0.89
CA HIS A 121 -3.09 -8.10 -0.23
C HIS A 121 -2.19 -7.32 -1.20
N LEU A 122 -1.25 -6.53 -0.70
CA LEU A 122 -0.24 -5.87 -1.55
C LEU A 122 0.59 -6.87 -2.36
N ALA A 123 0.93 -8.03 -1.78
CA ALA A 123 1.65 -9.08 -2.51
C ALA A 123 0.79 -9.73 -3.61
N GLU A 124 -0.52 -9.91 -3.39
CA GLU A 124 -1.45 -10.37 -4.43
C GLU A 124 -1.49 -9.36 -5.59
N LEU A 125 -1.55 -8.07 -5.28
CA LEU A 125 -1.53 -7.02 -6.29
C LEU A 125 -0.18 -6.92 -7.00
N ASN A 126 0.94 -7.10 -6.29
CA ASN A 126 2.26 -7.15 -6.92
C ASN A 126 2.44 -8.37 -7.83
N ALA A 127 1.83 -9.49 -7.51
CA ALA A 127 1.81 -10.66 -8.41
C ALA A 127 1.05 -10.37 -9.71
N LYS A 128 0.03 -9.51 -9.64
CA LYS A 128 -0.75 -9.08 -10.80
C LYS A 128 -0.07 -7.96 -11.60
N TYR A 129 0.59 -7.04 -10.92
CA TYR A 129 1.28 -5.87 -11.49
C TYR A 129 2.74 -5.85 -11.01
N PRO A 130 3.60 -6.76 -11.50
CA PRO A 130 4.95 -6.91 -10.98
C PRO A 130 5.73 -5.61 -11.01
N ASN A 131 6.31 -5.23 -9.86
CA ASN A 131 7.18 -4.07 -9.67
C ASN A 131 6.59 -2.73 -10.13
N ASN A 132 5.26 -2.61 -10.21
CA ASN A 132 4.60 -1.37 -10.63
C ASN A 132 3.73 -0.80 -9.51
N ARG A 133 4.30 0.09 -8.70
CA ARG A 133 3.64 0.72 -7.55
C ARG A 133 2.46 1.61 -7.95
N ILE A 134 2.49 2.19 -9.15
CA ILE A 134 1.41 3.02 -9.70
C ILE A 134 0.15 2.17 -9.87
N LEU A 135 0.28 1.02 -10.53
CA LEU A 135 -0.84 0.10 -10.75
C LEU A 135 -1.29 -0.57 -9.44
N ILE A 136 -0.34 -0.94 -8.56
CA ILE A 136 -0.65 -1.53 -7.25
C ILE A 136 -1.42 -0.52 -6.39
N ALA A 137 -0.97 0.72 -6.27
CA ALA A 137 -1.65 1.76 -5.50
C ALA A 137 -3.03 2.08 -6.09
N SER A 138 -3.12 2.18 -7.42
CA SER A 138 -4.39 2.36 -8.12
C SER A 138 -5.38 1.22 -7.83
N ALA A 139 -4.90 -0.02 -7.85
CA ALA A 139 -5.73 -1.21 -7.60
C ALA A 139 -6.11 -1.35 -6.13
N TYR A 140 -5.24 -0.96 -5.22
CA TYR A 140 -5.52 -0.95 -3.78
C TYR A 140 -6.68 -0.01 -3.46
N ASN A 141 -6.66 1.21 -3.99
CA ASN A 141 -7.69 2.22 -3.76
C ASN A 141 -8.97 1.97 -4.57
N ALA A 142 -8.86 1.71 -5.88
CA ALA A 142 -10.01 1.65 -6.77
C ALA A 142 -10.45 0.22 -7.16
N GLY A 143 -9.64 -0.79 -6.83
CA GLY A 143 -9.86 -2.17 -7.21
C GLY A 143 -9.25 -2.54 -8.57
N ALA A 144 -8.65 -3.72 -8.64
CA ALA A 144 -7.93 -4.20 -9.83
C ALA A 144 -8.81 -4.23 -11.10
N HIS A 145 -10.11 -4.54 -10.98
CA HIS A 145 -11.01 -4.55 -12.11
C HIS A 145 -11.12 -3.18 -12.84
N ARG A 146 -11.05 -2.08 -12.10
CA ARG A 146 -11.05 -0.74 -12.70
C ARG A 146 -9.72 -0.44 -13.38
N VAL A 147 -8.62 -0.82 -12.75
CA VAL A 147 -7.27 -0.65 -13.33
C VAL A 147 -7.15 -1.39 -14.66
N GLU A 148 -7.66 -2.62 -14.76
CA GLU A 148 -7.69 -3.37 -16.03
C GLU A 148 -8.46 -2.61 -17.14
N LYS A 149 -9.59 -1.99 -16.79
CA LYS A 149 -10.34 -1.17 -17.75
C LYS A 149 -9.57 0.08 -18.18
N TRP A 150 -8.83 0.69 -17.28
CA TRP A 150 -8.02 1.87 -17.60
C TRP A 150 -6.83 1.50 -18.50
N LEU A 151 -6.16 0.40 -18.20
CA LEU A 151 -5.07 -0.13 -19.05
C LEU A 151 -5.58 -0.52 -20.44
N ALA A 152 -6.73 -1.19 -20.53
CA ALA A 152 -7.33 -1.53 -21.81
C ALA A 152 -7.68 -0.30 -22.66
N ARG A 153 -8.11 0.79 -22.01
CA ARG A 153 -8.39 2.07 -22.68
C ARG A 153 -7.12 2.78 -23.14
N ALA A 154 -6.08 2.77 -22.30
CA ALA A 154 -4.76 3.33 -22.61
C ALA A 154 -4.06 2.57 -23.74
N ASN A 155 -4.29 1.25 -23.82
CA ASN A 155 -3.86 0.37 -24.91
C ASN A 155 -2.34 0.41 -25.17
N GLY A 156 -1.53 0.56 -24.11
CA GLY A 156 -0.07 0.61 -24.22
C GLY A 156 0.46 1.84 -24.96
N LYS A 157 -0.24 2.97 -24.92
CA LYS A 157 0.10 4.19 -25.65
C LYS A 157 0.42 5.39 -24.77
N LEU A 158 0.13 5.31 -23.48
CA LEU A 158 0.31 6.42 -22.55
C LEU A 158 1.64 6.28 -21.81
N GLU A 159 2.36 7.36 -21.71
CA GLU A 159 3.48 7.49 -20.79
C GLU A 159 2.97 7.49 -19.34
N MET A 160 3.86 7.33 -18.37
CA MET A 160 3.52 7.17 -16.95
C MET A 160 2.65 8.31 -16.42
N ASP A 161 3.05 9.55 -16.67
CA ASP A 161 2.33 10.75 -16.20
C ASP A 161 0.99 10.93 -16.93
N GLU A 162 0.94 10.64 -18.21
CA GLU A 162 -0.30 10.64 -19.01
C GLU A 162 -1.28 9.59 -18.46
N PHE A 163 -0.79 8.38 -18.15
CA PHE A 163 -1.63 7.34 -17.56
C PHE A 163 -2.21 7.79 -16.22
N VAL A 164 -1.37 8.29 -15.31
CA VAL A 164 -1.82 8.79 -14.01
C VAL A 164 -2.83 9.92 -14.17
N ALA A 165 -2.59 10.86 -15.09
CA ALA A 165 -3.51 11.95 -15.38
C ALA A 165 -4.85 11.45 -15.97
N SER A 166 -4.83 10.34 -16.72
CA SER A 166 -6.02 9.74 -17.34
C SER A 166 -6.91 8.95 -16.38
N ILE A 167 -6.46 8.64 -15.17
CA ILE A 167 -7.27 7.94 -14.16
C ILE A 167 -8.55 8.73 -13.92
N PRO A 168 -9.75 8.14 -14.16
CA PRO A 168 -11.01 8.89 -14.10
C PRO A 168 -11.39 9.39 -12.71
N PHE A 169 -10.89 8.71 -11.66
CA PHE A 169 -11.23 9.03 -10.28
C PHE A 169 -10.21 10.00 -9.70
N TYR A 170 -10.65 11.21 -9.40
CA TYR A 170 -9.82 12.24 -8.79
C TYR A 170 -9.17 11.78 -7.48
N GLU A 171 -9.93 11.07 -6.64
CA GLU A 171 -9.43 10.48 -5.41
C GLU A 171 -8.26 9.52 -5.68
N THR A 172 -8.42 8.60 -6.64
CA THR A 172 -7.36 7.61 -6.95
C THR A 172 -6.12 8.27 -7.55
N ARG A 173 -6.26 9.32 -8.36
CA ARG A 173 -5.10 10.10 -8.84
C ARG A 173 -4.29 10.69 -7.69
N GLY A 174 -4.97 11.38 -6.78
CA GLY A 174 -4.33 11.95 -5.58
C GLY A 174 -3.75 10.86 -4.67
N TYR A 175 -4.44 9.74 -4.53
CA TYR A 175 -3.97 8.59 -3.76
C TYR A 175 -2.63 8.06 -4.29
N VAL A 176 -2.52 7.80 -5.59
CA VAL A 176 -1.28 7.32 -6.22
C VAL A 176 -0.13 8.31 -6.00
N GLN A 177 -0.37 9.59 -6.25
CA GLN A 177 0.65 10.64 -6.06
C GLN A 177 1.13 10.72 -4.60
N ASN A 178 0.20 10.69 -3.65
CA ASN A 178 0.53 10.74 -2.22
C ASN A 178 1.32 9.50 -1.79
N VAL A 179 0.87 8.31 -2.17
CA VAL A 179 1.54 7.05 -1.80
C VAL A 179 2.97 7.01 -2.33
N LEU A 180 3.22 7.39 -3.57
CA LEU A 180 4.57 7.42 -4.14
C LEU A 180 5.45 8.48 -3.46
N THR A 181 4.87 9.63 -3.13
CA THR A 181 5.57 10.66 -2.36
C THR A 181 5.93 10.16 -0.96
N TYR A 182 5.00 9.52 -0.26
CA TYR A 182 5.27 8.96 1.07
C TYR A 182 6.28 7.82 1.01
N ASP A 183 6.21 6.96 0.00
CA ASP A 183 7.17 5.88 -0.19
C ASP A 183 8.59 6.44 -0.37
N PHE A 184 8.78 7.46 -1.20
CA PHE A 184 10.07 8.13 -1.37
C PHE A 184 10.62 8.65 -0.04
N TYR A 185 9.82 9.36 0.75
CA TYR A 185 10.26 9.84 2.05
C TYR A 185 10.53 8.71 3.05
N TYR A 186 9.72 7.64 3.04
CA TYR A 186 10.01 6.47 3.88
C TYR A 186 11.29 5.75 3.48
N GLN A 187 11.65 5.73 2.19
CA GLN A 187 12.94 5.23 1.74
C GLN A 187 14.09 6.04 2.36
N ILE A 188 13.99 7.37 2.38
CA ILE A 188 14.99 8.25 3.02
C ILE A 188 15.04 8.01 4.53
N LEU A 189 13.89 7.97 5.20
CA LEU A 189 13.80 7.75 6.65
C LEU A 189 14.29 6.38 7.10
N GLN A 190 14.29 5.39 6.19
CA GLN A 190 14.82 4.04 6.38
C GLN A 190 16.27 3.91 5.87
N GLU A 191 16.93 5.02 5.58
CA GLU A 191 18.33 5.09 5.15
C GLU A 191 18.66 4.25 3.91
N LYS A 192 17.72 4.18 2.97
CA LYS A 192 17.98 3.53 1.68
C LYS A 192 19.05 4.31 0.92
N GLU A 193 20.06 3.62 0.40
CA GLU A 193 21.22 4.24 -0.29
C GLU A 193 20.81 5.05 -1.52
N ASP A 194 19.83 4.58 -2.28
CA ASP A 194 19.33 5.23 -3.50
C ASP A 194 17.80 5.32 -3.48
N PRO A 195 17.23 6.32 -2.77
CA PRO A 195 15.78 6.51 -2.75
C PRO A 195 15.29 7.02 -4.11
N GLN A 196 14.24 6.39 -4.64
CA GLN A 196 13.66 6.72 -5.93
C GLN A 196 12.16 6.97 -5.83
N THR A 197 11.70 8.06 -6.46
CA THR A 197 10.27 8.33 -6.61
C THR A 197 9.62 7.33 -7.55
N PHE A 198 10.30 7.01 -8.67
CA PHE A 198 9.86 6.03 -9.66
C PHE A 198 11.02 5.08 -9.97
N SER A 199 10.70 3.81 -10.25
CA SER A 199 11.67 2.90 -10.84
C SER A 199 11.77 3.14 -12.36
N ASN A 200 12.87 2.71 -12.97
CA ASN A 200 12.99 2.76 -14.43
C ASN A 200 11.86 1.95 -15.11
N GLU A 201 11.48 0.81 -14.53
CA GLU A 201 10.39 -0.04 -15.04
C GLU A 201 9.03 0.68 -15.02
N GLU A 202 8.78 1.49 -13.98
CA GLU A 202 7.56 2.31 -13.90
C GLU A 202 7.58 3.47 -14.89
N TYR A 203 8.74 4.11 -15.07
CA TYR A 203 8.92 5.29 -15.91
C TYR A 203 8.92 4.94 -17.39
N ASP A 204 9.66 3.90 -17.80
CA ASP A 204 9.84 3.51 -19.21
C ASP A 204 8.68 2.70 -19.78
N ARG A 205 7.78 2.23 -18.93
CA ARG A 205 6.61 1.46 -19.35
C ARG A 205 5.61 2.34 -20.08
N LEU A 206 5.10 1.84 -21.21
CA LEU A 206 3.86 2.33 -21.81
C LEU A 206 2.64 1.60 -21.19
N TYR A 207 1.70 2.39 -20.78
CA TYR A 207 0.46 1.95 -20.11
C TYR A 207 -0.70 1.82 -21.09
#